data_2428583d94db9bdc7d3a5a447dbb2bd1
#
_entry.id   2428583d94db9bdc7d3a5a447dbb2bd1
#
_cell.length_a   1.000
_cell.length_b   1.000
_cell.length_c   1.000
_cell.angle_alpha   90.00
_cell.angle_beta   90.00
_cell.angle_gamma   90.00
#
_symmetry.space_group_name_H-M   'P 1'
#
loop_
_entity.id
_entity.type
_entity.pdbx_description
1 polymer ?
#
loop_
_entity_poly.entity_id
_entity_poly.type
_entity_poly.pdbx_seq_one_letter_code
_entity_poly.pdbx_strand_id
1 'polypeptide(L)'
;MERMFERDVIPTCKELNIGFVPFSPLANGFLSGKYNKDTQYKGDNVRLAITRFIPENVVKNQPLLDMLNDIANAKNSTPAQISLAWMLHKYDFLAPIPGMRKYERIDENLGSADIELTEEEFKNIETELDKITIYGNRTDEDIQKMGYVRAQ
;
A
#
# COMPACT_ATOMS: atom_id res chain seq x y z
N MET A 1 -1.37 0.20 3.70
CA MET A 1 -2.53 0.94 4.25
C MET A 1 -3.45 0.01 5.06
N GLU A 2 -3.98 -1.05 4.48
CA GLU A 2 -4.80 -2.00 5.25
C GLU A 2 -3.89 -2.92 6.06
N ARG A 3 -3.98 -2.83 7.39
CA ARG A 3 -3.18 -3.66 8.33
C ARG A 3 -4.02 -4.70 9.06
N MET A 4 -5.29 -4.85 8.68
CA MET A 4 -6.23 -5.75 9.36
C MET A 4 -5.77 -7.22 9.40
N PHE A 5 -5.02 -7.67 8.40
CA PHE A 5 -4.52 -9.05 8.34
C PHE A 5 -3.34 -9.31 9.28
N GLU A 6 -2.71 -8.28 9.83
CA GLU A 6 -1.61 -8.41 10.79
C GLU A 6 -2.05 -8.99 12.14
N ARG A 7 -3.35 -8.89 12.45
CA ARG A 7 -3.88 -9.39 13.72
C ARG A 7 -4.05 -10.91 13.75
N ASP A 8 -4.56 -11.48 12.68
CA ASP A 8 -4.98 -12.88 12.65
C ASP A 8 -4.37 -13.67 11.48
N VAL A 9 -4.52 -13.21 10.24
CA VAL A 9 -4.18 -13.98 9.03
C VAL A 9 -2.67 -14.17 8.88
N ILE A 10 -1.89 -13.11 8.99
CA ILE A 10 -0.43 -13.17 8.81
C ILE A 10 0.22 -14.02 9.90
N PRO A 11 -0.12 -13.86 11.21
CA PRO A 11 0.39 -14.76 12.25
C PRO A 11 0.03 -16.23 12.02
N THR A 12 -1.19 -16.52 11.60
CA THR A 12 -1.62 -17.90 11.30
C THR A 12 -0.84 -18.48 10.11
N CYS A 13 -0.62 -17.70 9.05
CA CYS A 13 0.23 -18.13 7.93
C CYS A 13 1.64 -18.48 8.39
N LYS A 14 2.23 -17.67 9.26
CA LYS A 14 3.55 -17.92 9.84
C LYS A 14 3.58 -19.18 10.65
N GLU A 15 2.62 -19.39 11.56
CA GLU A 15 2.50 -20.58 12.39
C GLU A 15 2.40 -21.85 11.56
N LEU A 16 1.63 -21.82 10.48
CA LEU A 16 1.40 -22.95 9.58
C LEU A 16 2.46 -23.09 8.48
N ASN A 17 3.50 -22.27 8.47
CA ASN A 17 4.53 -22.21 7.44
C ASN A 17 3.96 -22.04 6.02
N ILE A 18 2.97 -21.14 5.88
CA ILE A 18 2.31 -20.79 4.62
C ILE A 18 2.82 -19.44 4.16
N GLY A 19 3.31 -19.37 2.90
CA GLY A 19 3.67 -18.09 2.27
C GLY A 19 2.45 -17.17 2.10
N PHE A 20 2.62 -15.88 2.36
CA PHE A 20 1.54 -14.89 2.22
C PHE A 20 1.77 -14.01 0.99
N VAL A 21 0.79 -13.98 0.07
CA VAL A 21 0.85 -13.20 -1.19
C VAL A 21 -0.15 -12.05 -1.15
N PRO A 22 0.23 -10.85 -0.69
CA PRO A 22 -0.65 -9.70 -0.64
C PRO A 22 -0.87 -9.11 -2.04
N PHE A 23 -2.13 -9.00 -2.45
CA PHE A 23 -2.50 -8.32 -3.67
C PHE A 23 -2.68 -6.81 -3.44
N SER A 24 -2.54 -6.01 -4.50
CA SER A 24 -2.66 -4.54 -4.43
C SER A 24 -1.80 -3.90 -3.31
N PRO A 25 -0.53 -4.31 -3.13
CA PRO A 25 0.30 -3.87 -2.00
C PRO A 25 0.50 -2.34 -1.97
N LEU A 26 0.38 -1.67 -3.12
CA LEU A 26 0.47 -0.21 -3.25
C LEU A 26 -0.89 0.49 -3.15
N ALA A 27 -1.91 -0.14 -2.58
CA ALA A 27 -3.25 0.43 -2.36
C ALA A 27 -3.85 1.04 -3.64
N ASN A 28 -3.87 0.27 -4.74
CA ASN A 28 -4.32 0.72 -6.07
C ASN A 28 -3.51 1.91 -6.62
N GLY A 29 -2.26 2.05 -6.17
CA GLY A 29 -1.34 3.11 -6.54
C GLY A 29 -1.39 4.35 -5.62
N PHE A 30 -2.20 4.36 -4.58
CA PHE A 30 -2.25 5.47 -3.62
C PHE A 30 -0.86 5.74 -3.01
N LEU A 31 -0.17 4.69 -2.57
CA LEU A 31 1.15 4.77 -1.94
C LEU A 31 2.28 5.16 -2.89
N SER A 32 2.00 5.37 -4.18
CA SER A 32 2.98 5.96 -5.10
C SER A 32 3.05 7.49 -5.04
N GLY A 33 2.13 8.15 -4.30
CA GLY A 33 2.04 9.60 -4.24
C GLY A 33 1.57 10.30 -5.52
N LYS A 34 1.17 9.54 -6.57
CA LYS A 34 0.78 10.12 -7.88
C LYS A 34 -0.61 10.75 -7.90
N TYR A 35 -1.47 10.37 -6.96
CA TYR A 35 -2.86 10.79 -6.93
C TYR A 35 -3.05 11.85 -5.86
N ASN A 36 -3.59 12.98 -6.26
CA ASN A 36 -3.92 14.10 -5.38
C ASN A 36 -5.42 14.41 -5.43
N LYS A 37 -5.87 15.39 -4.65
CA LYS A 37 -7.27 15.80 -4.55
C LYS A 37 -7.90 16.27 -5.87
N ASP A 38 -7.07 16.72 -6.81
CA ASP A 38 -7.50 17.26 -8.11
C ASP A 38 -7.46 16.21 -9.23
N THR A 39 -7.02 14.97 -8.91
CA THR A 39 -6.95 13.88 -9.88
C THR A 39 -8.33 13.48 -10.36
N GLN A 40 -8.53 13.53 -11.69
CA GLN A 40 -9.79 13.13 -12.32
C GLN A 40 -9.69 11.67 -12.79
N TYR A 41 -10.66 10.88 -12.40
CA TYR A 41 -10.82 9.49 -12.86
C TYR A 41 -11.94 9.43 -13.89
N LYS A 42 -11.77 8.62 -14.95
CA LYS A 42 -12.74 8.51 -16.07
C LYS A 42 -12.98 7.04 -16.44
N GLY A 43 -14.14 6.79 -17.07
CA GLY A 43 -14.55 5.45 -17.51
C GLY A 43 -14.70 4.49 -16.33
N ASP A 44 -14.28 3.27 -16.53
CA ASP A 44 -14.32 2.13 -15.58
C ASP A 44 -13.12 2.09 -14.64
N ASN A 45 -12.54 3.25 -14.33
CA ASN A 45 -11.42 3.29 -13.39
C ASN A 45 -11.91 2.87 -11.99
N VAL A 46 -11.36 1.77 -11.50
CA VAL A 46 -11.69 1.19 -10.19
C VAL A 46 -11.61 2.19 -9.02
N ARG A 47 -10.80 3.25 -9.14
CA ARG A 47 -10.63 4.27 -8.11
C ARG A 47 -11.88 5.12 -7.90
N LEU A 48 -12.80 5.16 -8.87
CA LEU A 48 -14.10 5.83 -8.72
C LEU A 48 -14.97 5.20 -7.62
N ALA A 49 -14.81 3.91 -7.36
CA ALA A 49 -15.55 3.17 -6.34
C ALA A 49 -14.82 3.06 -5.00
N ILE A 50 -13.52 3.34 -4.96
CA ILE A 50 -12.70 3.20 -3.75
C ILE A 50 -12.71 4.51 -2.98
N THR A 51 -13.31 4.53 -1.79
CA THR A 51 -13.52 5.76 -1.00
C THR A 51 -12.23 6.45 -0.55
N ARG A 52 -11.12 5.76 -0.52
CA ARG A 52 -9.78 6.31 -0.28
C ARG A 52 -9.36 7.37 -1.29
N PHE A 53 -9.90 7.30 -2.52
CA PHE A 53 -9.56 8.23 -3.61
C PHE A 53 -10.53 9.41 -3.74
N ILE A 54 -11.53 9.55 -2.88
CA ILE A 54 -12.32 10.77 -2.86
C ILE A 54 -11.46 11.94 -2.35
N PRO A 55 -11.62 13.16 -2.91
CA PRO A 55 -10.72 14.29 -2.62
C PRO A 55 -10.49 14.56 -1.14
N GLU A 56 -11.55 14.48 -0.33
CA GLU A 56 -11.46 14.70 1.11
C GLU A 56 -10.54 13.67 1.81
N ASN A 57 -10.67 12.38 1.47
CA ASN A 57 -9.84 11.33 2.06
C ASN A 57 -8.41 11.36 1.53
N VAL A 58 -8.19 11.79 0.28
CA VAL A 58 -6.85 12.03 -0.24
C VAL A 58 -6.12 13.08 0.60
N VAL A 59 -6.78 14.19 0.90
CA VAL A 59 -6.22 15.25 1.78
C VAL A 59 -5.96 14.73 3.19
N LYS A 60 -6.91 14.01 3.79
CA LYS A 60 -6.76 13.45 5.14
C LYS A 60 -5.65 12.41 5.25
N ASN A 61 -5.34 11.70 4.17
CA ASN A 61 -4.25 10.72 4.11
C ASN A 61 -2.89 11.32 3.73
N GLN A 62 -2.80 12.64 3.53
CA GLN A 62 -1.55 13.30 3.16
C GLN A 62 -0.41 13.01 4.15
N PRO A 63 -0.60 12.99 5.49
CA PRO A 63 0.47 12.66 6.43
C PRO A 63 1.17 11.32 6.16
N LEU A 64 0.44 10.31 5.67
CA LEU A 64 1.06 9.04 5.27
C LEU A 64 1.96 9.22 4.05
N LEU A 65 1.53 9.99 3.06
CA LEU A 65 2.32 10.23 1.85
C LEU A 65 3.54 11.11 2.15
N ASP A 66 3.40 12.07 3.05
CA ASP A 66 4.51 12.94 3.48
C ASP A 66 5.59 12.09 4.18
N MET A 67 5.22 11.26 5.14
CA MET A 67 6.14 10.31 5.80
C MET A 67 6.85 9.41 4.79
N LEU A 68 6.13 8.83 3.82
CA LEU A 68 6.72 7.98 2.79
C LEU A 68 7.68 8.77 1.88
N ASN A 69 7.34 10.01 1.53
CA ASN A 69 8.21 10.87 0.72
C ASN A 69 9.50 11.24 1.45
N ASP A 70 9.42 11.56 2.74
CA ASP A 70 10.61 11.90 3.55
C ASP A 70 11.60 10.73 3.59
N ILE A 71 11.11 9.51 3.83
CA ILE A 71 11.94 8.30 3.83
C ILE A 71 12.48 8.01 2.42
N ALA A 72 11.63 8.14 1.40
CA ALA A 72 12.02 7.92 0.01
C ALA A 72 13.14 8.86 -0.42
N ASN A 73 13.04 10.14 -0.07
CA ASN A 73 14.08 11.13 -0.33
C ASN A 73 15.40 10.78 0.37
N ALA A 74 15.35 10.36 1.63
CA ALA A 74 16.54 9.95 2.39
C ALA A 74 17.22 8.71 1.79
N LYS A 75 16.45 7.83 1.15
CA LYS A 75 16.93 6.58 0.52
C LYS A 75 17.16 6.70 -1.00
N ASN A 76 17.04 7.87 -1.60
CA ASN A 76 17.08 8.07 -3.06
C ASN A 76 16.13 7.10 -3.81
N SER A 77 14.93 6.93 -3.30
CA SER A 77 13.95 5.97 -3.80
C SER A 77 12.57 6.61 -4.00
N THR A 78 11.56 5.83 -4.29
CA THR A 78 10.17 6.30 -4.42
C THR A 78 9.32 5.85 -3.23
N PRO A 79 8.21 6.56 -2.91
CA PRO A 79 7.25 6.12 -1.89
C PRO A 79 6.72 4.70 -2.12
N ALA A 80 6.55 4.32 -3.39
CA ALA A 80 6.14 2.96 -3.76
C ALA A 80 7.19 1.93 -3.36
N GLN A 81 8.46 2.20 -3.63
CA GLN A 81 9.57 1.33 -3.24
C GLN A 81 9.69 1.22 -1.73
N ILE A 82 9.59 2.31 -0.98
CA ILE A 82 9.61 2.29 0.50
C ILE A 82 8.46 1.43 1.03
N SER A 83 7.26 1.57 0.46
CA SER A 83 6.10 0.77 0.88
C SER A 83 6.29 -0.73 0.66
N LEU A 84 6.94 -1.12 -0.43
CA LEU A 84 7.27 -2.52 -0.72
C LEU A 84 8.42 -3.03 0.17
N ALA A 85 9.50 -2.24 0.31
CA ALA A 85 10.63 -2.56 1.16
C ALA A 85 10.22 -2.77 2.63
N TRP A 86 9.32 -1.94 3.14
CA TRP A 86 8.75 -2.11 4.48
C TRP A 86 8.04 -3.46 4.64
N MET A 87 7.26 -3.92 3.64
CA MET A 87 6.59 -5.22 3.69
C MET A 87 7.60 -6.38 3.67
N LEU A 88 8.61 -6.29 2.81
CA LEU A 88 9.66 -7.30 2.66
C LEU A 88 10.54 -7.40 3.93
N HIS A 89 10.83 -6.26 4.57
CA HIS A 89 11.57 -6.22 5.84
C HIS A 89 10.76 -6.84 6.99
N LYS A 90 9.45 -6.56 7.03
CA LYS A 90 8.58 -6.99 8.13
C LYS A 90 8.32 -8.49 8.16
N TYR A 91 8.23 -9.12 7.00
CA TYR A 91 7.79 -10.51 6.87
C TYR A 91 8.59 -11.25 5.79
N ASP A 92 9.45 -12.17 6.20
CA ASP A 92 10.33 -12.96 5.35
C ASP A 92 9.61 -14.01 4.48
N PHE A 93 8.35 -14.32 4.80
CA PHE A 93 7.49 -15.27 4.08
C PHE A 93 6.43 -14.58 3.19
N LEU A 94 6.56 -13.26 2.99
CA LEU A 94 5.61 -12.46 2.24
C LEU A 94 6.16 -12.14 0.85
N ALA A 95 5.32 -12.35 -0.20
CA ALA A 95 5.65 -12.05 -1.59
C ALA A 95 4.62 -11.07 -2.17
N PRO A 96 4.85 -9.74 -2.14
CA PRO A 96 3.90 -8.76 -2.66
C PRO A 96 3.79 -8.84 -4.19
N ILE A 97 2.57 -8.70 -4.72
CA ILE A 97 2.31 -8.69 -6.17
C ILE A 97 1.83 -7.30 -6.63
N PRO A 98 2.74 -6.32 -6.77
CA PRO A 98 2.39 -5.00 -7.25
C PRO A 98 1.97 -5.04 -8.73
N GLY A 99 0.89 -4.32 -9.08
CA GLY A 99 0.43 -4.22 -10.45
C GLY A 99 1.39 -3.41 -11.32
N MET A 100 1.75 -3.95 -12.49
CA MET A 100 2.70 -3.35 -13.43
C MET A 100 2.13 -3.37 -14.85
N ARG A 101 2.07 -2.23 -15.52
CA ARG A 101 1.63 -2.09 -16.92
C ARG A 101 2.70 -1.48 -17.83
N LYS A 102 3.81 -1.04 -17.27
CA LYS A 102 4.92 -0.39 -17.97
C LYS A 102 6.24 -0.94 -17.46
N TYR A 103 7.23 -1.01 -18.32
CA TYR A 103 8.56 -1.52 -17.96
C TYR A 103 9.20 -0.73 -16.80
N GLU A 104 9.08 0.59 -16.80
CA GLU A 104 9.62 1.44 -15.75
C GLU A 104 9.02 1.12 -14.36
N ARG A 105 7.81 0.56 -14.33
CA ARG A 105 7.18 0.09 -13.10
C ARG A 105 7.70 -1.26 -12.63
N ILE A 106 8.17 -2.08 -13.55
CA ILE A 106 8.83 -3.34 -13.20
C ILE A 106 10.14 -3.02 -12.48
N ASP A 107 10.97 -2.18 -13.09
CA ASP A 107 12.26 -1.78 -12.53
C ASP A 107 12.09 -1.07 -11.18
N GLU A 108 11.14 -0.12 -11.10
CA GLU A 108 10.82 0.58 -9.84
C GLU A 108 10.41 -0.40 -8.73
N ASN A 109 9.49 -1.33 -9.01
CA ASN A 109 9.02 -2.27 -8.00
C ASN A 109 10.10 -3.29 -7.61
N LEU A 110 10.88 -3.81 -8.55
CA LEU A 110 12.00 -4.73 -8.28
C LEU A 110 13.07 -4.06 -7.41
N GLY A 111 13.42 -2.81 -7.70
CA GLY A 111 14.38 -2.04 -6.91
C GLY A 111 13.98 -1.85 -5.44
N SER A 112 12.74 -2.17 -5.05
CA SER A 112 12.35 -2.19 -3.64
C SER A 112 13.05 -3.27 -2.82
N ALA A 113 13.50 -4.35 -3.46
CA ALA A 113 14.22 -5.44 -2.80
C ALA A 113 15.67 -5.06 -2.43
N ASP A 114 16.21 -4.03 -3.07
CA ASP A 114 17.56 -3.53 -2.82
C ASP A 114 17.58 -2.42 -1.73
N ILE A 115 16.41 -2.01 -1.23
CA ILE A 115 16.31 -0.99 -0.20
C ILE A 115 16.40 -1.65 1.18
N GLU A 116 17.52 -1.43 1.82
CA GLU A 116 17.72 -1.85 3.21
C GLU A 116 17.12 -0.81 4.17
N LEU A 117 16.24 -1.26 5.06
CA LEU A 117 15.77 -0.52 6.21
C LEU A 117 16.52 -1.02 7.45
N THR A 118 17.16 -0.11 8.17
CA THR A 118 17.73 -0.48 9.48
C THR A 118 16.60 -0.75 10.48
N GLU A 119 16.89 -1.49 11.55
CA GLU A 119 15.94 -1.74 12.63
C GLU A 119 15.39 -0.46 13.26
N GLU A 120 16.21 0.60 13.34
CA GLU A 120 15.82 1.90 13.86
C GLU A 120 14.84 2.60 12.89
N GLU A 121 15.16 2.62 11.59
CA GLU A 121 14.27 3.17 10.55
C GLU A 121 12.93 2.43 10.51
N PHE A 122 12.98 1.10 10.53
CA PHE A 122 11.77 0.29 10.55
C PHE A 122 10.89 0.58 11.78
N LYS A 123 11.49 0.65 12.97
CA LYS A 123 10.79 0.97 14.21
C LYS A 123 10.19 2.38 14.19
N ASN A 124 10.90 3.34 13.61
CA ASN A 124 10.39 4.70 13.43
C ASN A 124 9.18 4.73 12.49
N ILE A 125 9.25 3.99 11.37
CA ILE A 125 8.11 3.84 10.43
C ILE A 125 6.89 3.24 11.16
N GLU A 126 7.05 2.15 11.92
CA GLU A 126 5.95 1.54 12.67
C GLU A 126 5.34 2.54 13.67
N THR A 127 6.18 3.26 14.40
CA THR A 127 5.74 4.27 15.38
C THR A 127 4.95 5.41 14.74
N GLU A 128 5.38 5.90 13.58
CA GLU A 128 4.66 6.94 12.85
C GLU A 128 3.36 6.41 12.23
N LEU A 129 3.37 5.18 11.69
CA LEU A 129 2.17 4.54 11.15
C LEU A 129 1.08 4.36 12.22
N ASP A 130 1.45 4.08 13.47
CA ASP A 130 0.49 3.93 14.57
C ASP A 130 -0.20 5.24 14.97
N LYS A 131 0.41 6.40 14.65
CA LYS A 131 -0.16 7.73 14.88
C LYS A 131 -1.07 8.18 13.74
N ILE A 132 -0.93 7.60 12.55
CA ILE A 132 -1.64 8.03 11.34
C ILE A 132 -2.98 7.32 11.23
N THR A 133 -4.06 8.08 11.26
CA THR A 133 -5.40 7.56 10.93
C THR A 133 -5.56 7.47 9.42
N ILE A 134 -5.94 6.29 8.93
CA ILE A 134 -6.23 6.06 7.50
C ILE A 134 -7.71 6.29 7.22
N TYR A 135 -8.01 7.11 6.23
CA TYR A 135 -9.36 7.47 5.81
C TYR A 135 -9.71 6.81 4.49
N GLY A 136 -10.96 6.33 4.40
CA GLY A 136 -11.43 5.56 3.27
C GLY A 136 -10.78 4.18 3.20
N ASN A 137 -11.44 3.26 2.56
CA ASN A 137 -11.01 1.87 2.51
C ASN A 137 -11.29 1.27 1.11
N ARG A 138 -10.88 0.06 0.93
CA ARG A 138 -11.28 -0.84 -0.13
C ARG A 138 -11.96 -2.04 0.53
N THR A 139 -13.21 -1.84 0.96
CA THR A 139 -14.02 -2.87 1.60
C THR A 139 -14.89 -3.61 0.58
N ASP A 140 -15.58 -4.65 1.06
CA ASP A 140 -16.62 -5.32 0.28
C ASP A 140 -17.71 -4.37 -0.21
N GLU A 141 -18.03 -3.31 0.56
CA GLU A 141 -18.96 -2.26 0.14
C GLU A 141 -18.48 -1.49 -1.08
N ASP A 142 -17.20 -1.16 -1.14
CA ASP A 142 -16.59 -0.52 -2.32
C ASP A 142 -16.65 -1.45 -3.53
N ILE A 143 -16.43 -2.75 -3.32
CA ILE A 143 -16.52 -3.77 -4.36
C ILE A 143 -17.97 -3.94 -4.83
N GLN A 144 -18.94 -3.92 -3.92
CA GLN A 144 -20.37 -3.97 -4.26
C GLN A 144 -20.81 -2.78 -5.11
N LYS A 145 -20.34 -1.58 -4.79
CA LYS A 145 -20.58 -0.37 -5.61
C LYS A 145 -20.05 -0.50 -7.03
N MET A 146 -19.06 -1.34 -7.27
CA MET A 146 -18.53 -1.64 -8.59
C MET A 146 -19.34 -2.67 -9.37
N GLY A 147 -20.46 -3.18 -8.82
CA GLY A 147 -21.29 -4.19 -9.47
C GLY A 147 -20.72 -5.60 -9.47
N TYR A 148 -19.64 -5.84 -8.73
CA TYR A 148 -19.13 -7.20 -8.51
C TYR A 148 -19.99 -7.89 -7.44
N VAL A 149 -20.91 -8.74 -7.88
CA VAL A 149 -21.68 -9.60 -6.98
C VAL A 149 -20.75 -10.73 -6.52
N ARG A 150 -20.61 -10.92 -5.21
CA ARG A 150 -20.03 -12.16 -4.69
C ARG A 150 -20.89 -13.32 -5.18
N ALA A 151 -20.28 -14.28 -5.89
CA ALA A 151 -20.89 -15.61 -6.00
C ALA A 151 -20.95 -16.16 -4.57
N GLN A 152 -22.17 -16.44 -4.12
CA GLN A 152 -22.44 -17.13 -2.85
C GLN A 152 -21.96 -18.57 -2.93
#